data_24a6c3e5aa0c0688aab1720b214c4d3e
#
_entry.id   24a6c3e5aa0c0688aab1720b214c4d3e
#
_cell.length_a   1.000
_cell.length_b   1.000
_cell.length_c   1.000
_cell.angle_alpha   90.00
_cell.angle_beta   90.00
_cell.angle_gamma   90.00
#
_symmetry.space_group_name_H-M   'P 1'
#
loop_
_entity.id
_entity.type
_entity.pdbx_description
1 polymer ?
#
loop_
_entity_poly.entity_id
_entity_poly.type
_entity_poly.pdbx_seq_one_letter_code
_entity_poly.pdbx_strand_id
1 'polypeptide(L)'
;MNRGYSESAMVMYVAADGETALTLRFCRFPDDGVTWLWCHVLDGDRLFGFTDHDLPCDGARAFDGPAAAYATVAPTALIERSGSDGAMTEARFSAGLLMAERAAGRHGPGDTRVSVNGVFTPRYSLGEAVAEGRREVVGALVGEIVLGGRRLRLEGLAKYHEQRQDTPRFIEPFRYLCLWGPTASCVAIASRAGQIGAAMLDGAESVVTRFVAPPIADARSVELGLRDGIGLRADVRTLKAISLPIGSETWRGSFVTATLGGHAVTGMLNEWQADRLPPPAS
;
A
#
# COMPACT_ATOMS: atom_id res chain seq x y z
N MET A 1 -3.15 -21.26 -4.66
CA MET A 1 -4.15 -20.70 -5.60
C MET A 1 -3.38 -20.17 -6.80
N ASN A 2 -3.63 -20.71 -7.98
CA ASN A 2 -2.92 -20.32 -9.21
C ASN A 2 -3.87 -19.43 -10.04
N ARG A 3 -4.19 -18.24 -9.52
CA ARG A 3 -5.09 -17.29 -10.17
C ARG A 3 -4.32 -16.51 -11.22
N GLY A 4 -4.83 -16.43 -12.44
CA GLY A 4 -4.24 -15.73 -13.57
C GLY A 4 -4.25 -14.20 -13.42
N TYR A 5 -4.97 -13.52 -14.32
CA TYR A 5 -5.11 -12.06 -14.30
C TYR A 5 -5.62 -11.55 -12.94
N SER A 6 -5.05 -10.46 -12.50
CA SER A 6 -5.51 -9.76 -11.31
C SER A 6 -5.22 -8.26 -11.39
N GLU A 7 -6.07 -7.49 -10.75
CA GLU A 7 -5.91 -6.04 -10.59
C GLU A 7 -6.12 -5.63 -9.14
N SER A 8 -5.46 -4.58 -8.70
CA SER A 8 -5.60 -4.08 -7.34
C SER A 8 -5.55 -2.57 -7.28
N ALA A 9 -6.32 -2.01 -6.36
CA ALA A 9 -6.23 -0.61 -5.96
C ALA A 9 -6.03 -0.52 -4.45
N MET A 10 -5.24 0.45 -4.00
CA MET A 10 -5.00 0.68 -2.58
C MET A 10 -4.81 2.17 -2.30
N VAL A 11 -5.49 2.65 -1.28
CA VAL A 11 -5.22 3.95 -0.64
C VAL A 11 -4.46 3.69 0.65
N MET A 12 -3.39 4.45 0.85
CA MET A 12 -2.54 4.38 2.04
C MET A 12 -2.36 5.78 2.62
N TYR A 13 -2.56 5.91 3.91
CA TYR A 13 -2.33 7.12 4.68
C TYR A 13 -1.61 6.79 5.98
N VAL A 14 -0.67 7.63 6.35
CA VAL A 14 -0.05 7.65 7.69
C VAL A 14 0.11 9.11 8.07
N ALA A 15 -0.49 9.49 9.18
CA ALA A 15 -0.38 10.84 9.71
C ALA A 15 1.09 11.19 10.04
N ALA A 16 1.48 12.44 9.92
CA ALA A 16 2.86 12.87 10.14
C ALA A 16 3.35 12.63 11.58
N ASP A 17 2.44 12.63 12.56
CA ASP A 17 2.71 12.29 13.95
C ASP A 17 2.77 10.78 14.23
N GLY A 18 2.34 9.96 13.25
CA GLY A 18 2.29 8.51 13.37
C GLY A 18 1.09 7.96 14.15
N GLU A 19 0.19 8.80 14.66
CA GLU A 19 -0.91 8.39 15.53
C GLU A 19 -2.09 7.76 14.78
N THR A 20 -2.26 8.11 13.51
CA THR A 20 -3.34 7.58 12.67
C THR A 20 -2.79 7.05 11.36
N ALA A 21 -3.20 5.84 10.98
CA ALA A 21 -2.91 5.33 9.65
C ALA A 21 -4.09 4.54 9.09
N LEU A 22 -4.15 4.45 7.77
CA LEU A 22 -5.16 3.73 7.02
C LEU A 22 -4.53 2.98 5.85
N THR A 23 -4.96 1.74 5.63
CA THR A 23 -4.93 1.11 4.31
C THR A 23 -6.32 0.62 3.96
N LEU A 24 -6.76 0.87 2.73
CA LEU A 24 -7.91 0.21 2.12
C LEU A 24 -7.43 -0.36 0.79
N ARG A 25 -7.52 -1.67 0.63
CA ARG A 25 -7.00 -2.39 -0.54
C ARG A 25 -8.02 -3.37 -1.09
N PHE A 26 -8.21 -3.28 -2.39
CA PHE A 26 -8.85 -4.31 -3.21
C PHE A 26 -7.78 -5.07 -3.99
N CYS A 27 -7.97 -6.38 -4.12
CA CYS A 27 -7.28 -7.20 -5.09
C CYS A 27 -8.32 -8.07 -5.77
N ARG A 28 -8.61 -7.81 -7.02
CA ARG A 28 -9.66 -8.48 -7.81
C ARG A 28 -9.04 -9.53 -8.71
N PHE A 29 -9.76 -10.62 -8.85
CA PHE A 29 -9.49 -11.71 -9.78
C PHE A 29 -10.75 -11.90 -10.64
N PRO A 30 -10.96 -11.05 -11.67
CA PRO A 30 -12.20 -11.06 -12.45
C PRO A 30 -12.51 -12.40 -13.11
N ASP A 31 -11.49 -13.08 -13.61
CA ASP A 31 -11.64 -14.39 -14.27
C ASP A 31 -12.07 -15.49 -13.29
N ASP A 32 -11.82 -15.33 -12.00
CA ASP A 32 -12.21 -16.26 -10.92
C ASP A 32 -13.47 -15.80 -10.16
N GLY A 33 -14.00 -14.62 -10.46
CA GLY A 33 -15.15 -14.04 -9.77
C GLY A 33 -14.91 -13.69 -8.29
N VAL A 34 -13.66 -13.39 -7.90
CA VAL A 34 -13.27 -13.19 -6.51
C VAL A 34 -12.57 -11.86 -6.28
N THR A 35 -12.91 -11.21 -5.17
CA THR A 35 -12.23 -9.99 -4.65
C THR A 35 -11.68 -10.26 -3.25
N TRP A 36 -10.45 -9.86 -3.02
CA TRP A 36 -9.87 -9.72 -1.68
C TRP A 36 -9.99 -8.28 -1.23
N LEU A 37 -10.50 -8.09 -0.03
CA LEU A 37 -10.62 -6.78 0.62
C LEU A 37 -9.81 -6.77 1.91
N TRP A 38 -8.88 -5.83 2.03
CA TRP A 38 -8.11 -5.58 3.24
C TRP A 38 -8.28 -4.14 3.68
N CYS A 39 -8.58 -3.95 4.95
CA CYS A 39 -8.59 -2.63 5.56
C CYS A 39 -7.89 -2.68 6.92
N HIS A 40 -6.96 -1.77 7.14
CA HIS A 40 -6.28 -1.60 8.43
C HIS A 40 -6.37 -0.15 8.86
N VAL A 41 -6.68 0.05 10.13
CA VAL A 41 -6.73 1.37 10.78
C VAL A 41 -5.83 1.32 12.00
N LEU A 42 -4.88 2.25 12.09
CA LEU A 42 -4.12 2.54 13.29
C LEU A 42 -4.74 3.71 14.01
N ASP A 43 -4.92 3.62 15.32
CA ASP A 43 -5.40 4.63 16.23
C ASP A 43 -4.54 4.61 17.49
N GLY A 44 -3.54 5.45 17.56
CA GLY A 44 -2.48 5.41 18.56
C GLY A 44 -1.68 4.11 18.47
N ASP A 45 -1.72 3.31 19.52
CA ASP A 45 -1.07 1.99 19.60
C ASP A 45 -1.98 0.82 19.16
N ARG A 46 -3.26 1.09 18.85
CA ARG A 46 -4.28 0.08 18.53
C ARG A 46 -4.39 -0.10 17.02
N LEU A 47 -4.26 -1.34 16.57
CA LEU A 47 -4.46 -1.71 15.17
C LEU A 47 -5.81 -2.42 15.01
N PHE A 48 -6.65 -1.92 14.12
CA PHE A 48 -7.88 -2.58 13.70
C PHE A 48 -7.73 -3.12 12.28
N GLY A 49 -8.25 -4.31 12.04
CA GLY A 49 -8.13 -4.95 10.74
C GLY A 49 -9.39 -5.68 10.30
N PHE A 50 -9.65 -5.59 9.01
CA PHE A 50 -10.59 -6.41 8.27
C PHE A 50 -9.86 -7.10 7.13
N THR A 51 -10.14 -8.37 6.91
CA THR A 51 -9.57 -9.13 5.79
C THR A 51 -10.60 -10.17 5.35
N ASP A 52 -10.92 -10.17 4.06
CA ASP A 52 -11.74 -11.17 3.43
C ASP A 52 -11.14 -11.51 2.05
N HIS A 53 -11.01 -12.78 1.74
CA HIS A 53 -10.38 -13.29 0.53
C HIS A 53 -11.37 -14.00 -0.41
N ASP A 54 -12.66 -13.88 -0.15
CA ASP A 54 -13.69 -14.64 -0.89
C ASP A 54 -14.94 -13.83 -1.22
N LEU A 55 -14.78 -12.50 -1.34
CA LEU A 55 -15.88 -11.63 -1.73
C LEU A 55 -16.17 -11.78 -3.23
N PRO A 56 -17.44 -11.65 -3.67
CA PRO A 56 -17.79 -11.72 -5.08
C PRO A 56 -17.13 -10.58 -5.89
N CYS A 57 -16.72 -10.89 -7.12
CA CYS A 57 -16.21 -9.97 -8.11
C CYS A 57 -17.06 -10.06 -9.38
N ASP A 58 -17.42 -8.92 -9.97
CA ASP A 58 -17.89 -8.91 -11.34
C ASP A 58 -16.72 -9.26 -12.30
N GLY A 59 -17.00 -9.74 -13.49
CA GLY A 59 -15.97 -10.11 -14.48
C GLY A 59 -15.33 -8.91 -15.20
N ALA A 60 -15.69 -7.65 -14.85
CA ALA A 60 -15.18 -6.48 -15.53
C ALA A 60 -13.73 -6.16 -15.12
N ARG A 61 -12.89 -5.77 -16.07
CA ARG A 61 -11.52 -5.29 -15.84
C ARG A 61 -11.56 -3.78 -15.69
N ALA A 62 -11.15 -3.28 -14.51
CA ALA A 62 -11.28 -1.87 -14.16
C ALA A 62 -10.02 -1.04 -14.47
N PHE A 63 -8.84 -1.67 -14.50
CA PHE A 63 -7.55 -0.97 -14.56
C PHE A 63 -7.35 -0.14 -15.82
N ASP A 64 -7.78 -0.65 -16.98
CA ASP A 64 -7.41 -0.08 -18.30
C ASP A 64 -8.20 1.18 -18.69
N GLY A 65 -9.29 1.48 -17.99
CA GLY A 65 -10.13 2.66 -18.28
C GLY A 65 -9.56 3.99 -17.74
N PRO A 66 -10.05 5.13 -18.25
CA PRO A 66 -9.77 6.44 -17.68
C PRO A 66 -10.34 6.57 -16.26
N ALA A 67 -11.44 5.88 -15.98
CA ALA A 67 -12.02 5.69 -14.65
C ALA A 67 -11.99 4.22 -14.28
N ALA A 68 -11.91 3.92 -12.99
CA ALA A 68 -11.96 2.57 -12.45
C ALA A 68 -12.75 2.55 -11.14
N ALA A 69 -13.56 1.52 -10.95
CA ALA A 69 -14.27 1.27 -9.71
C ALA A 69 -13.94 -0.12 -9.17
N TYR A 70 -13.46 -0.17 -7.94
CA TYR A 70 -13.19 -1.38 -7.18
C TYR A 70 -14.18 -1.40 -6.03
N ALA A 71 -15.17 -2.28 -6.07
CA ALA A 71 -16.29 -2.26 -5.13
C ALA A 71 -16.66 -3.64 -4.60
N THR A 72 -17.24 -3.66 -3.40
CA THR A 72 -17.94 -4.79 -2.80
C THR A 72 -19.28 -4.33 -2.25
N VAL A 73 -20.27 -5.22 -2.16
CA VAL A 73 -21.63 -4.92 -1.67
C VAL A 73 -21.79 -5.29 -0.20
N ALA A 74 -21.26 -6.43 0.19
CA ALA A 74 -21.34 -6.93 1.55
C ALA A 74 -20.00 -7.56 1.97
N PRO A 75 -19.15 -6.88 2.75
CA PRO A 75 -19.33 -5.52 3.27
C PRO A 75 -19.28 -4.45 2.17
N THR A 76 -19.89 -3.29 2.42
CA THR A 76 -19.83 -2.17 1.49
C THR A 76 -18.44 -1.54 1.53
N ALA A 77 -17.75 -1.57 0.41
CA ALA A 77 -16.48 -0.84 0.24
C ALA A 77 -16.28 -0.43 -1.22
N LEU A 78 -15.60 0.70 -1.43
CA LEU A 78 -15.37 1.30 -2.73
C LEU A 78 -14.01 2.01 -2.76
N ILE A 79 -13.29 1.85 -3.86
CA ILE A 79 -12.28 2.80 -4.36
C ILE A 79 -12.67 3.13 -5.79
N GLU A 80 -12.95 4.40 -6.07
CA GLU A 80 -13.31 4.89 -7.40
C GLU A 80 -12.26 5.90 -7.85
N ARG A 81 -11.60 5.60 -8.97
CA ARG A 81 -10.63 6.48 -9.60
C ARG A 81 -11.28 7.18 -10.78
N SER A 82 -11.11 8.49 -10.86
CA SER A 82 -11.44 9.31 -12.01
C SER A 82 -10.19 9.80 -12.71
N GLY A 83 -10.25 9.97 -14.02
CA GLY A 83 -9.12 10.47 -14.79
C GLY A 83 -9.56 10.97 -16.18
N SER A 84 -8.67 11.71 -16.81
CA SER A 84 -8.79 12.16 -18.21
C SER A 84 -7.42 12.06 -18.88
N ASP A 85 -7.39 11.77 -20.17
CA ASP A 85 -6.18 11.74 -21.00
C ASP A 85 -5.04 10.87 -20.42
N GLY A 86 -5.42 9.75 -19.75
CA GLY A 86 -4.46 8.83 -19.11
C GLY A 86 -3.97 9.26 -17.74
N ALA A 87 -4.26 10.48 -17.31
CA ALA A 87 -3.90 10.99 -15.98
C ALA A 87 -5.04 10.79 -14.97
N MET A 88 -4.69 10.39 -13.77
CA MET A 88 -5.61 10.35 -12.63
C MET A 88 -5.89 11.77 -12.15
N THR A 89 -7.16 12.12 -11.95
CA THR A 89 -7.57 13.42 -11.40
C THR A 89 -8.03 13.34 -9.94
N GLU A 90 -8.62 12.23 -9.55
CA GLU A 90 -9.14 12.02 -8.20
C GLU A 90 -9.29 10.52 -7.91
N ALA A 91 -9.21 10.11 -6.63
CA ALA A 91 -9.82 8.88 -6.18
C ALA A 91 -10.70 9.13 -4.95
N ARG A 92 -11.92 8.60 -4.98
CA ARG A 92 -12.83 8.55 -3.84
C ARG A 92 -12.81 7.16 -3.23
N PHE A 93 -12.90 7.09 -1.93
CA PHE A 93 -12.95 5.80 -1.26
C PHE A 93 -13.90 5.84 -0.08
N SER A 94 -14.52 4.70 0.18
CA SER A 94 -15.37 4.49 1.34
C SER A 94 -15.38 3.03 1.76
N ALA A 95 -15.62 2.76 3.04
CA ALA A 95 -15.86 1.42 3.54
C ALA A 95 -16.74 1.46 4.80
N GLY A 96 -17.61 0.45 4.94
CA GLY A 96 -18.40 0.17 6.16
C GLY A 96 -18.10 -1.26 6.60
N LEU A 97 -17.35 -1.43 7.68
CA LEU A 97 -16.74 -2.71 8.08
C LEU A 97 -17.00 -3.01 9.56
N LEU A 98 -17.02 -4.30 9.90
CA LEU A 98 -16.82 -4.79 11.27
C LEU A 98 -15.38 -5.25 11.40
N MET A 99 -14.56 -4.49 12.12
CA MET A 99 -13.13 -4.73 12.25
C MET A 99 -12.79 -5.34 13.61
N ALA A 100 -11.80 -6.23 13.63
CA ALA A 100 -11.23 -6.73 14.87
C ALA A 100 -10.02 -5.88 15.28
N GLU A 101 -9.91 -5.61 16.59
CA GLU A 101 -8.64 -5.13 17.12
C GLU A 101 -7.60 -6.24 17.03
N ARG A 102 -6.49 -5.93 16.34
CA ARG A 102 -5.41 -6.87 16.07
C ARG A 102 -4.35 -6.79 17.18
N ALA A 103 -4.57 -7.50 18.27
CA ALA A 103 -3.45 -7.89 19.11
C ALA A 103 -2.60 -8.91 18.35
N ALA A 104 -1.29 -9.01 18.64
CA ALA A 104 -0.38 -9.91 17.94
C ALA A 104 -0.98 -11.32 17.76
N GLY A 105 -1.14 -11.74 16.51
CA GLY A 105 -1.60 -13.07 16.12
C GLY A 105 -3.12 -13.32 16.10
N ARG A 106 -3.97 -12.35 16.37
CA ARG A 106 -5.43 -12.52 16.26
C ARG A 106 -5.93 -12.19 14.85
N HIS A 107 -6.50 -13.16 14.19
CA HIS A 107 -7.22 -13.04 12.91
C HIS A 107 -8.63 -13.60 13.12
N GLY A 108 -9.67 -12.82 12.86
CA GLY A 108 -11.05 -13.27 13.01
C GLY A 108 -12.04 -12.13 12.72
N PRO A 109 -13.35 -12.45 12.68
CA PRO A 109 -14.38 -11.44 12.54
C PRO A 109 -14.28 -10.43 13.69
N GLY A 110 -14.54 -9.16 13.38
CA GLY A 110 -14.52 -8.07 14.33
C GLY A 110 -15.92 -7.70 14.78
N ASP A 111 -15.99 -6.95 15.86
CA ASP A 111 -17.20 -6.39 16.44
C ASP A 111 -17.22 -4.85 16.44
N THR A 112 -16.06 -4.25 16.15
CA THR A 112 -15.93 -2.79 16.12
C THR A 112 -16.40 -2.25 14.77
N ARG A 113 -17.48 -1.47 14.80
CA ARG A 113 -17.98 -0.81 13.60
C ARG A 113 -17.01 0.30 13.17
N VAL A 114 -16.57 0.25 11.92
CA VAL A 114 -15.71 1.23 11.31
C VAL A 114 -16.34 1.71 10.03
N SER A 115 -16.42 3.03 9.86
CA SER A 115 -16.68 3.64 8.57
C SER A 115 -15.51 4.52 8.17
N VAL A 116 -15.14 4.43 6.91
CA VAL A 116 -14.04 5.20 6.30
C VAL A 116 -14.59 5.90 5.09
N ASN A 117 -14.24 7.15 4.90
CA ASN A 117 -14.50 7.86 3.65
C ASN A 117 -13.42 8.91 3.39
N GLY A 118 -13.17 9.22 2.13
CA GLY A 118 -12.21 10.27 1.78
C GLY A 118 -12.06 10.46 0.30
N VAL A 119 -11.33 11.53 -0.01
CA VAL A 119 -10.94 11.94 -1.35
C VAL A 119 -9.42 12.08 -1.39
N PHE A 120 -8.82 11.44 -2.37
CA PHE A 120 -7.41 11.54 -2.70
C PHE A 120 -7.26 12.37 -3.97
N THR A 121 -6.48 13.45 -3.91
CA THR A 121 -6.16 14.31 -5.04
C THR A 121 -4.69 14.14 -5.42
N PRO A 122 -4.39 13.64 -6.62
CA PRO A 122 -3.02 13.43 -7.08
C PRO A 122 -2.18 14.71 -7.08
N ARG A 123 -0.90 14.58 -6.78
CA ARG A 123 0.11 15.64 -6.94
C ARG A 123 1.16 15.24 -7.97
N TYR A 124 1.66 14.02 -7.89
CA TYR A 124 2.66 13.47 -8.81
C TYR A 124 2.65 11.94 -8.78
N SER A 125 3.08 11.35 -9.89
CA SER A 125 3.36 9.91 -9.97
C SER A 125 4.82 9.64 -9.64
N LEU A 126 5.09 8.49 -9.00
CA LEU A 126 6.43 7.97 -8.77
C LEU A 126 6.67 6.83 -9.75
N GLY A 127 7.72 6.97 -10.55
CA GLY A 127 8.21 5.88 -11.38
C GLY A 127 7.20 5.39 -12.40
N GLU A 128 6.82 6.22 -13.35
CA GLU A 128 6.13 5.75 -14.57
C GLU A 128 6.88 4.57 -15.21
N ALA A 129 8.19 4.45 -14.91
CA ALA A 129 9.07 3.38 -15.33
C ALA A 129 9.17 2.20 -14.35
N VAL A 130 8.47 2.20 -13.20
CA VAL A 130 8.65 1.15 -12.16
C VAL A 130 8.17 -0.20 -12.64
N ALA A 131 7.04 -0.28 -13.33
CA ALA A 131 6.58 -1.47 -14.05
C ALA A 131 5.38 -1.13 -14.93
N GLU A 132 5.29 -1.76 -16.09
CA GLU A 132 4.06 -1.74 -16.90
C GLU A 132 2.87 -2.25 -16.07
N GLY A 133 1.70 -1.63 -16.24
CA GLY A 133 0.51 -1.99 -15.48
C GLY A 133 0.53 -1.57 -14.01
N ARG A 134 1.34 -0.57 -13.64
CA ARG A 134 1.44 -0.07 -12.28
C ARG A 134 1.34 1.44 -12.21
N ARG A 135 0.61 1.94 -11.22
CA ARG A 135 0.53 3.37 -10.87
C ARG A 135 0.89 3.55 -9.39
N GLU A 136 1.82 4.45 -9.14
CA GLU A 136 2.28 4.81 -7.80
C GLU A 136 2.15 6.33 -7.67
N VAL A 137 1.11 6.81 -7.01
CA VAL A 137 0.76 8.24 -7.00
C VAL A 137 0.80 8.76 -5.58
N VAL A 138 1.49 9.87 -5.36
CA VAL A 138 1.48 10.64 -4.10
C VAL A 138 0.54 11.83 -4.27
N GLY A 139 -0.27 12.11 -3.27
CA GLY A 139 -1.26 13.17 -3.33
C GLY A 139 -1.74 13.64 -1.99
N ALA A 140 -2.65 14.60 -2.01
CA ALA A 140 -3.34 15.06 -0.82
C ALA A 140 -4.55 14.16 -0.53
N LEU A 141 -4.78 13.87 0.73
CA LEU A 141 -5.94 13.13 1.20
C LEU A 141 -6.70 13.96 2.22
N VAL A 142 -8.02 14.01 2.06
CA VAL A 142 -8.96 14.57 3.03
C VAL A 142 -10.08 13.56 3.25
N GLY A 143 -10.38 13.26 4.51
CA GLY A 143 -11.42 12.30 4.84
C GLY A 143 -11.59 12.11 6.33
N GLU A 144 -12.31 11.05 6.70
CA GLU A 144 -12.49 10.66 8.09
C GLU A 144 -12.61 9.15 8.27
N ILE A 145 -12.27 8.69 9.45
CA ILE A 145 -12.61 7.36 9.97
C ILE A 145 -13.52 7.55 11.18
N VAL A 146 -14.63 6.82 11.23
CA VAL A 146 -15.42 6.68 12.46
C VAL A 146 -15.19 5.28 13.00
N LEU A 147 -14.49 5.20 14.12
CA LEU A 147 -14.07 3.96 14.77
C LEU A 147 -14.82 3.81 16.12
N GLY A 148 -15.79 2.90 16.20
CA GLY A 148 -16.57 2.69 17.42
C GLY A 148 -17.29 3.96 17.92
N GLY A 149 -17.64 4.89 17.01
CA GLY A 149 -18.25 6.18 17.34
C GLY A 149 -17.25 7.34 17.50
N ARG A 150 -15.94 7.08 17.60
CA ARG A 150 -14.90 8.10 17.64
C ARG A 150 -14.51 8.53 16.21
N ARG A 151 -14.38 9.83 15.96
CA ARG A 151 -13.93 10.37 14.67
C ARG A 151 -12.45 10.61 14.67
N LEU A 152 -11.78 10.13 13.63
CA LEU A 152 -10.37 10.38 13.31
C LEU A 152 -10.34 11.13 11.98
N ARG A 153 -9.71 12.30 11.94
CA ARG A 153 -9.56 13.09 10.72
C ARG A 153 -8.41 12.54 9.90
N LEU A 154 -8.63 12.41 8.61
CA LEU A 154 -7.60 12.10 7.63
C LEU A 154 -7.29 13.39 6.86
N GLU A 155 -6.10 13.93 7.03
CA GLU A 155 -5.68 15.15 6.32
C GLU A 155 -4.17 15.16 6.16
N GLY A 156 -3.69 15.23 4.93
CA GLY A 156 -2.26 15.28 4.64
C GLY A 156 -1.88 14.57 3.37
N LEU A 157 -0.61 14.19 3.29
CA LEU A 157 -0.11 13.40 2.17
C LEU A 157 -0.46 11.93 2.36
N ALA A 158 -0.76 11.31 1.24
CA ALA A 158 -1.13 9.91 1.15
C ALA A 158 -0.58 9.32 -0.15
N LYS A 159 -0.74 8.02 -0.29
CA LYS A 159 -0.35 7.31 -1.50
C LYS A 159 -1.53 6.51 -2.05
N TYR A 160 -1.72 6.58 -3.36
CA TYR A 160 -2.57 5.72 -4.15
C TYR A 160 -1.69 4.72 -4.92
N HIS A 161 -2.07 3.46 -4.91
CA HIS A 161 -1.43 2.40 -5.66
C HIS A 161 -2.47 1.66 -6.49
N GLU A 162 -2.17 1.42 -7.75
CA GLU A 162 -2.97 0.58 -8.63
C GLU A 162 -2.05 -0.32 -9.45
N GLN A 163 -2.42 -1.57 -9.64
CA GLN A 163 -1.61 -2.54 -10.38
C GLN A 163 -2.47 -3.60 -11.03
N ARG A 164 -2.15 -3.92 -12.30
CA ARG A 164 -2.58 -5.16 -12.95
C ARG A 164 -1.40 -6.09 -13.18
N GLN A 165 -1.68 -7.38 -13.26
CA GLN A 165 -0.71 -8.39 -13.66
C GLN A 165 -1.42 -9.62 -14.23
N ASP A 166 -0.78 -10.25 -15.23
CA ASP A 166 -1.27 -11.47 -15.90
C ASP A 166 -0.69 -12.75 -15.29
N THR A 167 0.10 -12.61 -14.22
CA THR A 167 0.69 -13.73 -13.48
C THR A 167 0.05 -13.82 -12.10
N PRO A 168 0.00 -15.01 -11.48
CA PRO A 168 -0.55 -15.18 -10.14
C PRO A 168 0.16 -14.33 -9.10
N ARG A 169 -0.61 -13.75 -8.17
CA ARG A 169 -0.08 -12.96 -7.06
C ARG A 169 0.47 -13.85 -5.95
N PHE A 170 1.43 -13.32 -5.20
CA PHE A 170 1.99 -13.99 -4.02
C PHE A 170 2.62 -15.35 -4.32
N ILE A 171 3.19 -15.54 -5.52
CA ILE A 171 4.04 -16.68 -5.87
C ILE A 171 5.50 -16.30 -5.65
N GLU A 172 5.93 -15.17 -6.21
CA GLU A 172 7.30 -14.71 -6.10
C GLU A 172 7.53 -13.98 -4.77
N PRO A 173 8.64 -14.28 -4.09
CA PRO A 173 9.05 -13.52 -2.92
C PRO A 173 9.34 -12.08 -3.30
N PHE A 174 8.93 -11.16 -2.43
CA PHE A 174 9.23 -9.74 -2.62
C PHE A 174 9.41 -8.99 -1.31
N ARG A 175 10.09 -7.87 -1.41
CA ARG A 175 10.13 -6.80 -0.43
C ARG A 175 9.74 -5.51 -1.11
N TYR A 176 8.86 -4.75 -0.50
CA TYR A 176 8.31 -3.52 -1.04
C TYR A 176 8.37 -2.42 0.02
N LEU A 177 8.94 -1.28 -0.36
CA LEU A 177 8.96 -0.04 0.42
C LEU A 177 8.21 1.03 -0.33
N CYS A 178 7.34 1.76 0.35
CA CYS A 178 6.83 3.04 -0.14
C CYS A 178 6.84 4.07 0.98
N LEU A 179 7.48 5.19 0.72
CA LEU A 179 7.58 6.34 1.62
C LEU A 179 7.12 7.58 0.88
N TRP A 180 6.47 8.49 1.58
CA TRP A 180 6.04 9.76 1.04
C TRP A 180 6.14 10.87 2.08
N GLY A 181 6.50 12.05 1.61
CA GLY A 181 6.62 13.28 2.40
C GLY A 181 6.56 14.52 1.49
N PRO A 182 6.63 15.72 2.07
CA PRO A 182 6.50 16.97 1.31
C PRO A 182 7.57 17.17 0.25
N THR A 183 8.80 16.74 0.53
CA THR A 183 9.99 16.99 -0.29
C THR A 183 10.74 15.71 -0.69
N ALA A 184 10.37 14.57 -0.11
CA ALA A 184 10.98 13.29 -0.43
C ALA A 184 9.94 12.18 -0.50
N SER A 185 10.10 11.27 -1.46
CA SER A 185 9.27 10.08 -1.59
C SER A 185 10.06 8.98 -2.28
N CYS A 186 9.73 7.73 -2.01
CA CYS A 186 10.26 6.62 -2.79
C CYS A 186 9.29 5.45 -2.86
N VAL A 187 9.44 4.67 -3.93
CA VAL A 187 8.93 3.33 -4.05
C VAL A 187 10.06 2.41 -4.49
N ALA A 188 10.23 1.28 -3.83
CA ALA A 188 11.24 0.31 -4.19
C ALA A 188 10.72 -1.11 -3.99
N ILE A 189 11.06 -1.99 -4.92
CA ILE A 189 10.66 -3.39 -4.92
C ILE A 189 11.89 -4.23 -5.17
N ALA A 190 12.12 -5.22 -4.31
CA ALA A 190 13.06 -6.31 -4.57
C ALA A 190 12.28 -7.60 -4.75
N SER A 191 12.58 -8.34 -5.81
CA SER A 191 12.03 -9.66 -6.13
C SER A 191 13.12 -10.55 -6.73
N ARG A 192 12.81 -11.77 -7.09
CA ARG A 192 13.75 -12.63 -7.85
C ARG A 192 14.07 -12.08 -9.24
N ALA A 193 13.13 -11.37 -9.84
CA ALA A 193 13.32 -10.73 -11.14
C ALA A 193 14.27 -9.52 -11.11
N GLY A 194 14.64 -9.05 -9.91
CA GLY A 194 15.52 -7.91 -9.71
C GLY A 194 14.96 -6.87 -8.76
N GLN A 195 15.53 -5.68 -8.84
CA GLN A 195 15.19 -4.52 -8.02
C GLN A 195 14.78 -3.38 -8.94
N ILE A 196 13.66 -2.76 -8.64
CA ILE A 196 13.13 -1.62 -9.38
C ILE A 196 12.55 -0.60 -8.42
N GLY A 197 12.57 0.66 -8.80
CA GLY A 197 11.94 1.71 -8.01
C GLY A 197 12.22 3.10 -8.55
N ALA A 198 11.65 4.06 -7.87
CA ALA A 198 11.88 5.48 -8.07
C ALA A 198 11.97 6.20 -6.73
N ALA A 199 12.78 7.23 -6.67
CA ALA A 199 12.85 8.15 -5.55
C ALA A 199 12.75 9.58 -6.08
N MET A 200 12.04 10.42 -5.35
CA MET A 200 11.98 11.86 -5.60
C MET A 200 12.51 12.59 -4.39
N LEU A 201 13.45 13.51 -4.61
CA LEU A 201 14.03 14.39 -3.61
C LEU A 201 13.98 15.82 -4.16
N ASP A 202 13.38 16.74 -3.39
CA ASP A 202 13.28 18.16 -3.74
C ASP A 202 12.79 18.43 -5.18
N GLY A 203 11.84 17.59 -5.64
CA GLY A 203 11.24 17.70 -6.97
C GLY A 203 12.02 17.00 -8.10
N ALA A 204 13.18 16.41 -7.83
CA ALA A 204 13.95 15.63 -8.80
C ALA A 204 13.70 14.13 -8.63
N GLU A 205 13.26 13.46 -9.69
CA GLU A 205 13.07 12.01 -9.70
C GLU A 205 14.31 11.29 -10.20
N SER A 206 14.68 10.20 -9.54
CA SER A 206 15.75 9.29 -9.94
C SER A 206 15.29 7.83 -9.82
N VAL A 207 15.81 6.98 -10.71
CA VAL A 207 15.50 5.54 -10.69
C VAL A 207 16.29 4.86 -9.58
N VAL A 208 15.61 4.04 -8.76
CA VAL A 208 16.25 3.16 -7.78
C VAL A 208 16.75 1.91 -8.50
N THR A 209 18.03 1.66 -8.43
CA THR A 209 18.71 0.50 -9.05
C THR A 209 19.18 -0.52 -8.01
N ARG A 210 19.23 -0.13 -6.74
CA ARG A 210 19.57 -1.01 -5.61
C ARG A 210 18.63 -0.74 -4.44
N PHE A 211 18.09 -1.80 -3.84
CA PHE A 211 17.24 -1.73 -2.67
C PHE A 211 17.60 -2.82 -1.68
N VAL A 212 18.12 -2.43 -0.53
CA VAL A 212 18.50 -3.34 0.56
C VAL A 212 17.76 -2.94 1.82
N ALA A 213 16.91 -3.82 2.29
CA ALA A 213 16.20 -3.65 3.56
C ALA A 213 16.40 -4.89 4.43
N PRO A 214 16.82 -4.74 5.70
CA PRO A 214 16.79 -5.83 6.67
C PRO A 214 15.36 -6.33 6.88
N PRO A 215 15.16 -7.52 7.47
CA PRO A 215 13.85 -8.01 7.87
C PRO A 215 13.08 -6.99 8.72
N ILE A 216 11.74 -7.11 8.73
CA ILE A 216 10.86 -6.22 9.51
C ILE A 216 11.26 -6.27 11.00
N ALA A 217 11.55 -5.11 11.57
CA ALA A 217 11.91 -4.88 12.96
C ALA A 217 11.36 -3.52 13.41
N ASP A 218 11.44 -3.22 14.71
CA ASP A 218 10.97 -1.94 15.27
C ASP A 218 11.69 -0.73 14.67
N ALA A 219 12.99 -0.88 14.45
CA ALA A 219 13.80 0.12 13.74
C ALA A 219 14.78 -0.58 12.80
N ARG A 220 15.00 0.02 11.63
CA ARG A 220 15.93 -0.51 10.63
C ARG A 220 16.40 0.57 9.68
N SER A 221 17.58 0.39 9.12
CA SER A 221 18.11 1.23 8.06
C SER A 221 17.92 0.53 6.73
N VAL A 222 17.36 1.24 5.77
CA VAL A 222 17.16 0.80 4.39
C VAL A 222 18.09 1.57 3.49
N GLU A 223 18.77 0.89 2.58
CA GLU A 223 19.66 1.49 1.61
C GLU A 223 19.04 1.45 0.21
N LEU A 224 19.12 2.57 -0.48
CA LEU A 224 18.71 2.74 -1.87
C LEU A 224 19.91 3.25 -2.67
N GLY A 225 20.23 2.60 -3.77
CA GLY A 225 21.17 3.11 -4.76
C GLY A 225 20.41 3.71 -5.93
N LEU A 226 20.75 4.92 -6.33
CA LEU A 226 20.15 5.61 -7.46
C LEU A 226 20.98 5.44 -8.73
N ARG A 227 20.36 5.61 -9.90
CA ARG A 227 21.01 5.45 -11.21
C ARG A 227 22.20 6.39 -11.41
N ASP A 228 22.17 7.56 -10.81
CA ASP A 228 23.25 8.55 -10.86
C ASP A 228 24.43 8.24 -9.91
N GLY A 229 24.39 7.09 -9.23
CA GLY A 229 25.41 6.64 -8.28
C GLY A 229 25.22 7.18 -6.86
N ILE A 230 24.20 8.00 -6.61
CA ILE A 230 23.89 8.50 -5.27
C ILE A 230 23.32 7.37 -4.41
N GLY A 231 23.88 7.19 -3.22
CA GLY A 231 23.33 6.35 -2.18
C GLY A 231 22.36 7.14 -1.30
N LEU A 232 21.14 6.62 -1.10
CA LEU A 232 20.20 7.14 -0.13
C LEU A 232 20.01 6.14 1.02
N ARG A 233 19.84 6.68 2.20
CA ARG A 233 19.50 5.92 3.39
C ARG A 233 18.12 6.37 3.90
N ALA A 234 17.29 5.39 4.24
CA ALA A 234 16.08 5.62 4.99
C ALA A 234 16.20 4.97 6.38
N ASP A 235 16.16 5.77 7.42
CA ASP A 235 16.08 5.28 8.79
C ASP A 235 14.60 5.14 9.15
N VAL A 236 14.14 3.89 9.19
CA VAL A 236 12.72 3.52 9.30
C VAL A 236 12.40 3.07 10.72
N ARG A 237 11.33 3.61 11.28
CA ARG A 237 10.71 3.18 12.55
C ARG A 237 9.33 2.58 12.26
N THR A 238 9.10 1.36 12.74
CA THR A 238 7.80 0.71 12.68
C THR A 238 6.86 1.32 13.71
N LEU A 239 5.73 1.82 13.26
CA LEU A 239 4.62 2.26 14.12
C LEU A 239 3.79 1.05 14.55
N LYS A 240 3.39 0.23 13.57
CA LYS A 240 2.64 -0.99 13.82
C LYS A 240 2.89 -2.02 12.74
N ALA A 241 3.20 -3.24 13.17
CA ALA A 241 3.31 -4.39 12.28
C ALA A 241 1.92 -4.96 11.96
N ILE A 242 1.76 -5.42 10.71
CA ILE A 242 0.57 -6.07 10.18
C ILE A 242 0.98 -7.47 9.71
N SER A 243 0.17 -8.46 10.02
CA SER A 243 0.38 -9.84 9.60
C SER A 243 -0.91 -10.38 8.99
N LEU A 244 -0.86 -10.97 7.80
CA LEU A 244 -2.02 -11.52 7.11
C LEU A 244 -1.72 -12.93 6.61
N PRO A 245 -2.52 -13.93 6.96
CA PRO A 245 -2.41 -15.26 6.38
C PRO A 245 -2.90 -15.22 4.92
N ILE A 246 -2.11 -15.80 4.00
CA ILE A 246 -2.46 -16.02 2.60
C ILE A 246 -2.11 -17.46 2.27
N GLY A 247 -3.12 -18.34 2.26
CA GLY A 247 -2.90 -19.78 2.17
C GLY A 247 -2.12 -20.31 3.38
N SER A 248 -1.02 -21.01 3.15
CA SER A 248 -0.12 -21.52 4.20
C SER A 248 0.97 -20.51 4.63
N GLU A 249 1.04 -19.38 3.99
CA GLU A 249 2.10 -18.40 4.19
C GLU A 249 1.56 -17.13 4.85
N THR A 250 2.45 -16.24 5.27
CA THR A 250 2.10 -14.98 5.92
C THR A 250 2.68 -13.80 5.17
N TRP A 251 1.80 -12.92 4.68
CA TRP A 251 2.20 -11.59 4.26
C TRP A 251 2.44 -10.71 5.49
N ARG A 252 3.54 -9.98 5.47
CA ARG A 252 3.90 -9.05 6.55
C ARG A 252 3.97 -7.64 6.02
N GLY A 253 3.42 -6.70 6.78
CA GLY A 253 3.49 -5.27 6.49
C GLY A 253 3.72 -4.47 7.75
N SER A 254 4.01 -3.20 7.59
CA SER A 254 4.09 -2.25 8.70
C SER A 254 3.78 -0.84 8.24
N PHE A 255 3.03 -0.10 9.06
CA PHE A 255 3.02 1.35 9.00
C PHE A 255 4.31 1.87 9.58
N VAL A 256 4.89 2.87 8.94
CA VAL A 256 6.20 3.39 9.33
C VAL A 256 6.27 4.91 9.28
N THR A 257 7.13 5.47 10.14
CA THR A 257 7.74 6.79 9.92
C THR A 257 9.21 6.58 9.56
N ALA A 258 9.79 7.50 8.82
CA ALA A 258 11.20 7.39 8.43
C ALA A 258 11.82 8.77 8.19
N THR A 259 13.16 8.76 8.13
CA THR A 259 13.96 9.86 7.57
C THR A 259 14.60 9.33 6.28
N LEU A 260 14.25 9.91 5.13
CA LEU A 260 14.79 9.55 3.82
C LEU A 260 15.70 10.67 3.33
N GLY A 261 17.01 10.43 3.27
CA GLY A 261 17.97 11.45 2.84
C GLY A 261 17.91 12.74 3.67
N GLY A 262 17.54 12.66 4.95
CA GLY A 262 17.39 13.84 5.83
C GLY A 262 15.96 14.39 5.92
N HIS A 263 15.02 13.94 5.06
CA HIS A 263 13.64 14.42 5.02
C HIS A 263 12.72 13.49 5.82
N ALA A 264 11.83 14.07 6.64
CA ALA A 264 10.82 13.31 7.35
C ALA A 264 9.74 12.80 6.37
N VAL A 265 9.46 11.50 6.42
CA VAL A 265 8.49 10.81 5.56
C VAL A 265 7.70 9.78 6.37
N THR A 266 6.55 9.40 5.84
CA THR A 266 5.73 8.30 6.37
C THR A 266 5.52 7.26 5.29
N GLY A 267 5.02 6.08 5.64
CA GLY A 267 4.78 5.07 4.61
C GLY A 267 4.49 3.67 5.11
N MET A 268 4.82 2.72 4.25
CA MET A 268 4.68 1.28 4.51
C MET A 268 5.88 0.51 3.98
N LEU A 269 6.18 -0.59 4.67
CA LEU A 269 7.10 -1.61 4.20
C LEU A 269 6.42 -2.98 4.29
N ASN A 270 6.46 -3.74 3.18
CA ASN A 270 5.77 -5.02 3.04
C ASN A 270 6.75 -6.12 2.62
N GLU A 271 6.52 -7.34 3.10
CA GLU A 271 7.31 -8.51 2.79
C GLU A 271 6.43 -9.74 2.52
N TRP A 272 6.81 -10.50 1.51
CA TRP A 272 6.26 -11.81 1.20
C TRP A 272 7.40 -12.79 0.95
N GLN A 273 7.53 -13.82 1.80
CA GLN A 273 8.59 -14.84 1.69
C GLN A 273 9.99 -14.22 1.46
N ALA A 274 10.26 -13.08 2.09
CA ALA A 274 11.46 -12.28 1.81
C ALA A 274 12.77 -12.95 2.25
N ASP A 275 12.70 -13.98 3.09
CA ASP A 275 13.79 -14.89 3.43
C ASP A 275 14.27 -15.74 2.24
N ARG A 276 13.44 -15.88 1.20
CA ARG A 276 13.76 -16.61 -0.05
C ARG A 276 14.32 -15.70 -1.15
N LEU A 277 14.46 -14.39 -0.88
CA LEU A 277 15.13 -13.48 -1.80
C LEU A 277 16.63 -13.75 -1.84
N PRO A 278 17.28 -13.63 -3.03
CA PRO A 278 18.73 -13.69 -3.09
C PRO A 278 19.33 -12.53 -2.28
N PRO A 279 20.53 -12.70 -1.72
CA PRO A 279 21.24 -11.59 -1.11
C PRO A 279 21.40 -10.46 -2.14
N PRO A 280 21.37 -9.19 -1.70
CA PRO A 280 21.58 -8.07 -2.60
C PRO A 280 22.94 -8.22 -3.27
N ALA A 281 23.00 -7.93 -4.58
CA ALA A 281 24.28 -7.89 -5.29
C ALA A 281 25.21 -6.87 -4.61
N SER A 282 26.44 -7.27 -4.37
CA SER A 282 27.50 -6.48 -3.77
C SER A 282 27.86 -5.27 -4.63
#